data_4256737161a52799870a8c6179c88614
#
_entry.id   4256737161a52799870a8c6179c88614
#
_cell.length_a   1.000
_cell.length_b   1.000
_cell.length_c   1.000
_cell.angle_alpha   90.00
_cell.angle_beta   90.00
_cell.angle_gamma   90.00
#
_symmetry.space_group_name_H-M   'P 1'
#
loop_
_entity.id
_entity.type
_entity.pdbx_description
1 polymer ?
#
loop_
_entity_poly.entity_id
_entity_poly.type
_entity_poly.pdbx_seq_one_letter_code
_entity_poly.pdbx_strand_id
1 'polypeptide(L)'
;SMSSGRHRACQGRLAYDTGGKPYLDIISSWWCNLLGHCNPEINEALKRQINTLEHVIFTNFSHKPAIELSRELAELLPKGLTKFTYHDNGSSAVEAAMKMAYQYHNQTGHPERQKFMCLDSSYHGETIGALSVGSMDDYAGIFHPLLMDNIHFKGLDCYRCPYGKTRETCNIECFESAEEAFEKFGKETAACIVEPVLQGAAGMRMYPPAYLTKLRALCDKYGVLLIDDEIAAGFGRTGKLFAIEHAGVSPDILCTSKGLTAGYMPMSITVTTDKVYDAFYDDYGTHKAFVHSHTYAGNPMGCAIALEVLKIMKRDHILDKVNEDGKYLHEELMKALGHHKNVGEIRHIGLINAIELVEDPATKKAFPVSYT
;
A
#
# COMPACT_ATOMS: atom_id res chain seq x y z
N SER A 1 -6.05 -24.63 17.53
CA SER A 1 -4.72 -24.18 17.97
C SER A 1 -3.80 -24.20 16.78
N MET A 2 -3.47 -23.01 16.25
CA MET A 2 -2.38 -22.90 15.28
C MET A 2 -1.11 -23.41 15.95
N SER A 3 -0.53 -24.48 15.44
CA SER A 3 0.83 -24.83 15.80
C SER A 3 1.71 -23.70 15.27
N SER A 4 2.24 -22.86 16.15
CA SER A 4 3.22 -21.84 15.77
C SER A 4 4.41 -22.57 15.17
N GLY A 5 4.45 -22.61 13.84
CA GLY A 5 5.60 -23.16 13.10
C GLY A 5 6.83 -22.34 13.47
N ARG A 6 7.74 -22.93 14.23
CA ARG A 6 9.02 -22.29 14.55
C ARG A 6 9.92 -22.45 13.33
N HIS A 7 10.12 -21.38 12.58
CA HIS A 7 11.02 -21.38 11.43
C HIS A 7 12.48 -21.35 11.90
N ARG A 8 13.30 -22.23 11.37
CA ARG A 8 14.73 -22.32 11.70
C ARG A 8 15.63 -21.64 10.66
N ALA A 9 15.21 -21.66 9.41
CA ALA A 9 15.94 -21.07 8.30
C ALA A 9 14.97 -20.76 7.14
N CYS A 10 15.39 -19.90 6.24
CA CYS A 10 14.67 -19.59 5.01
C CYS A 10 15.67 -19.48 3.86
N GLN A 11 15.29 -19.90 2.66
CA GLN A 11 16.09 -19.73 1.46
C GLN A 11 15.19 -19.71 0.22
N GLY A 12 15.36 -18.68 -0.60
CA GLY A 12 14.51 -18.47 -1.76
C GLY A 12 13.05 -18.34 -1.35
N ARG A 13 12.17 -19.21 -1.81
CA ARG A 13 10.73 -19.23 -1.49
C ARG A 13 10.33 -20.22 -0.40
N LEU A 14 11.30 -20.84 0.25
CA LEU A 14 11.04 -21.86 1.28
C LEU A 14 11.40 -21.33 2.67
N ALA A 15 10.49 -21.55 3.60
CA ALA A 15 10.72 -21.42 5.03
C ALA A 15 10.79 -22.83 5.65
N TYR A 16 11.63 -23.04 6.65
CA TYR A 16 11.84 -24.34 7.28
C TYR A 16 11.49 -24.26 8.77
N ASP A 17 10.69 -25.20 9.26
CA ASP A 17 10.46 -25.31 10.69
C ASP A 17 11.67 -25.85 11.46
N THR A 18 11.57 -25.94 12.77
CA THR A 18 12.65 -26.43 13.63
C THR A 18 12.99 -27.90 13.41
N GLY A 19 12.11 -28.68 12.78
CA GLY A 19 12.33 -30.07 12.36
C GLY A 19 12.97 -30.19 10.97
N GLY A 20 13.16 -29.06 10.26
CA GLY A 20 13.70 -29.02 8.90
C GLY A 20 12.66 -29.27 7.81
N LYS A 21 11.37 -29.28 8.10
CA LYS A 21 10.31 -29.45 7.10
C LYS A 21 10.15 -28.14 6.31
N PRO A 22 10.16 -28.20 4.96
CA PRO A 22 9.97 -27.04 4.11
C PRO A 22 8.48 -26.62 4.02
N TYR A 23 8.26 -25.32 3.96
CA TYR A 23 6.98 -24.69 3.66
C TYR A 23 7.19 -23.66 2.55
N LEU A 24 6.35 -23.70 1.53
CA LEU A 24 6.38 -22.69 0.48
C LEU A 24 5.70 -21.40 0.99
N ASP A 25 6.45 -20.30 1.02
CA ASP A 25 5.95 -18.99 1.43
C ASP A 25 5.19 -18.31 0.27
N ILE A 26 3.96 -18.74 0.03
CA ILE A 26 3.11 -18.24 -1.06
C ILE A 26 2.55 -16.83 -0.82
N ILE A 27 2.57 -16.35 0.43
CA ILE A 27 2.14 -15.00 0.78
C ILE A 27 3.32 -14.02 0.91
N SER A 28 4.54 -14.49 0.57
CA SER A 28 5.77 -13.69 0.65
C SER A 28 5.94 -12.99 2.00
N SER A 29 5.72 -13.73 3.10
CA SER A 29 5.79 -13.22 4.49
C SER A 29 5.06 -11.90 4.66
N TRP A 30 3.77 -11.90 4.31
CA TRP A 30 2.88 -10.73 4.36
C TRP A 30 3.21 -9.66 3.30
N TRP A 31 3.46 -10.14 2.06
CA TRP A 31 3.76 -9.30 0.87
C TRP A 31 5.07 -8.51 0.95
N CYS A 32 5.98 -8.85 1.88
CA CYS A 32 7.28 -8.19 2.02
C CYS A 32 8.34 -8.80 1.11
N ASN A 33 8.47 -10.15 1.11
CA ASN A 33 9.54 -10.88 0.43
C ASN A 33 9.37 -10.86 -1.10
N LEU A 34 9.88 -9.80 -1.72
CA LEU A 34 9.76 -9.60 -3.15
C LEU A 34 10.73 -10.51 -3.95
N LEU A 35 11.95 -10.73 -3.43
CA LEU A 35 13.04 -11.41 -4.11
C LEU A 35 13.45 -12.73 -3.44
N GLY A 36 12.57 -13.25 -2.58
CA GLY A 36 12.81 -14.45 -1.81
C GLY A 36 13.68 -14.22 -0.56
N HIS A 37 13.67 -15.23 0.31
CA HIS A 37 14.43 -15.21 1.57
C HIS A 37 15.93 -15.35 1.31
N CYS A 38 16.72 -14.66 2.13
CA CYS A 38 18.19 -14.75 2.17
C CYS A 38 18.84 -14.55 0.79
N ASN A 39 18.34 -13.57 0.03
CA ASN A 39 18.92 -13.22 -1.26
C ASN A 39 20.38 -12.78 -1.08
N PRO A 40 21.35 -13.44 -1.75
CA PRO A 40 22.78 -13.20 -1.49
C PRO A 40 23.22 -11.78 -1.87
N GLU A 41 22.64 -11.18 -2.91
CA GLU A 41 23.02 -9.82 -3.34
C GLU A 41 22.56 -8.78 -2.31
N ILE A 42 21.33 -8.93 -1.78
CA ILE A 42 20.83 -8.04 -0.73
C ILE A 42 21.62 -8.24 0.57
N ASN A 43 21.95 -9.49 0.92
CA ASN A 43 22.82 -9.79 2.07
C ASN A 43 24.16 -9.06 1.97
N GLU A 44 24.80 -9.09 0.79
CA GLU A 44 26.07 -8.41 0.58
C GLU A 44 25.93 -6.87 0.58
N ALA A 45 24.84 -6.32 0.05
CA ALA A 45 24.55 -4.88 0.13
C ALA A 45 24.43 -4.43 1.59
N LEU A 46 23.71 -5.19 2.42
CA LEU A 46 23.58 -4.92 3.86
C LEU A 46 24.92 -5.01 4.59
N LYS A 47 25.73 -6.04 4.31
CA LYS A 47 27.09 -6.20 4.92
C LYS A 47 28.01 -5.04 4.56
N ARG A 48 27.98 -4.58 3.30
CA ARG A 48 28.76 -3.40 2.90
C ARG A 48 28.31 -2.16 3.65
N GLN A 49 27.00 -1.95 3.76
CA GLN A 49 26.47 -0.75 4.41
C GLN A 49 26.73 -0.71 5.91
N ILE A 50 26.57 -1.82 6.63
CA ILE A 50 26.81 -1.89 8.09
C ILE A 50 28.28 -1.62 8.45
N ASN A 51 29.21 -1.93 7.53
CA ASN A 51 30.63 -1.62 7.70
C ASN A 51 30.98 -0.18 7.30
N THR A 52 30.03 0.57 6.73
CA THR A 52 30.26 1.95 6.28
C THR A 52 29.60 2.97 7.20
N LEU A 53 28.29 2.78 7.45
CA LEU A 53 27.47 3.64 8.30
C LEU A 53 26.18 2.90 8.62
N GLU A 54 25.99 2.54 9.89
CA GLU A 54 24.80 1.84 10.39
C GLU A 54 23.64 2.79 10.62
N HIS A 55 23.92 3.97 11.18
CA HIS A 55 22.91 5.00 11.43
C HIS A 55 23.55 6.38 11.60
N VAL A 56 22.83 7.40 11.17
CA VAL A 56 23.05 8.80 11.52
C VAL A 56 21.69 9.51 11.55
N ILE A 57 21.52 10.45 12.47
CA ILE A 57 20.29 11.25 12.53
C ILE A 57 20.06 11.98 11.20
N PHE A 58 18.86 11.88 10.64
CA PHE A 58 18.53 12.45 9.33
C PHE A 58 18.15 13.95 9.40
N THR A 59 18.09 14.51 10.61
CA THR A 59 17.90 15.95 10.83
C THR A 59 19.23 16.68 10.67
N ASN A 60 19.32 17.60 9.71
CA ASN A 60 20.53 18.35 9.31
C ASN A 60 21.68 17.50 8.75
N PHE A 61 21.52 16.19 8.65
CA PHE A 61 22.45 15.29 7.98
C PHE A 61 21.73 14.55 6.85
N SER A 62 22.50 14.15 5.86
CA SER A 62 22.08 13.19 4.83
C SER A 62 23.23 12.23 4.56
N HIS A 63 22.95 11.16 3.84
CA HIS A 63 23.94 10.16 3.47
C HIS A 63 23.68 9.63 2.06
N LYS A 64 24.75 9.14 1.45
CA LYS A 64 24.73 8.72 0.04
C LYS A 64 23.59 7.75 -0.31
N PRO A 65 23.30 6.68 0.47
CA PRO A 65 22.19 5.78 0.14
C PRO A 65 20.82 6.45 0.06
N ALA A 66 20.49 7.39 0.98
CA ALA A 66 19.19 8.08 0.92
C ALA A 66 19.11 9.03 -0.28
N ILE A 67 20.19 9.75 -0.59
CA ILE A 67 20.24 10.66 -1.75
C ILE A 67 20.06 9.88 -3.06
N GLU A 68 20.77 8.77 -3.21
CA GLU A 68 20.68 7.92 -4.40
C GLU A 68 19.30 7.26 -4.52
N LEU A 69 18.75 6.75 -3.41
CA LEU A 69 17.42 6.16 -3.41
C LEU A 69 16.34 7.16 -3.80
N SER A 70 16.37 8.38 -3.21
CA SER A 70 15.42 9.43 -3.58
C SER A 70 15.51 9.79 -5.05
N ARG A 71 16.74 9.90 -5.60
CA ARG A 71 16.94 10.19 -7.02
C ARG A 71 16.38 9.09 -7.92
N GLU A 72 16.70 7.82 -7.65
CA GLU A 72 16.21 6.70 -8.46
C GLU A 72 14.70 6.53 -8.36
N LEU A 73 14.12 6.68 -7.18
CA LEU A 73 12.67 6.62 -7.02
C LEU A 73 11.96 7.78 -7.73
N ALA A 74 12.52 8.99 -7.73
CA ALA A 74 11.93 10.14 -8.42
C ALA A 74 11.77 9.92 -9.94
N GLU A 75 12.63 9.09 -10.54
CA GLU A 75 12.54 8.70 -11.96
C GLU A 75 11.48 7.62 -12.23
N LEU A 76 11.08 6.87 -11.20
CA LEU A 76 10.20 5.70 -11.30
C LEU A 76 8.78 5.97 -10.81
N LEU A 77 8.60 6.96 -9.96
CA LEU A 77 7.31 7.32 -9.36
C LEU A 77 6.36 7.99 -10.36
N PRO A 78 5.04 7.93 -10.13
CA PRO A 78 4.08 8.74 -10.87
C PRO A 78 4.48 10.21 -10.91
N LYS A 79 4.18 10.85 -12.05
CA LYS A 79 4.63 12.21 -12.34
C LYS A 79 4.24 13.22 -11.24
N GLY A 80 5.21 14.04 -10.83
CA GLY A 80 5.02 15.12 -9.86
C GLY A 80 5.40 14.75 -8.43
N LEU A 81 5.64 13.49 -8.12
CA LEU A 81 6.09 13.02 -6.81
C LEU A 81 7.60 13.14 -6.69
N THR A 82 8.09 14.20 -6.05
CA THR A 82 9.53 14.57 -6.02
C THR A 82 10.07 14.85 -4.63
N LYS A 83 9.24 14.91 -3.59
CA LYS A 83 9.63 15.24 -2.22
C LYS A 83 9.45 14.06 -1.29
N PHE A 84 10.52 13.64 -0.65
CA PHE A 84 10.62 12.38 0.11
C PHE A 84 10.68 12.63 1.61
N THR A 85 9.92 11.85 2.36
CA THR A 85 10.02 11.73 3.81
C THR A 85 10.15 10.26 4.17
N TYR A 86 11.11 9.92 5.03
CA TYR A 86 11.42 8.55 5.42
C TYR A 86 10.81 8.22 6.78
N HIS A 87 10.32 6.97 6.93
CA HIS A 87 9.71 6.48 8.17
C HIS A 87 10.09 5.01 8.41
N ASP A 88 9.64 4.45 9.55
CA ASP A 88 10.08 3.14 10.02
C ASP A 88 9.21 1.99 9.48
N ASN A 89 7.93 2.23 9.22
CA ASN A 89 6.96 1.21 8.76
C ASN A 89 5.79 1.85 8.02
N GLY A 90 4.93 1.01 7.40
CA GLY A 90 3.80 1.47 6.61
C GLY A 90 2.83 2.38 7.35
N SER A 91 2.44 2.00 8.58
CA SER A 91 1.53 2.83 9.39
C SER A 91 2.11 4.22 9.65
N SER A 92 3.43 4.32 9.91
CA SER A 92 4.10 5.61 10.10
C SER A 92 4.10 6.48 8.83
N ALA A 93 4.17 5.87 7.65
CA ALA A 93 4.05 6.60 6.39
C ALA A 93 2.63 7.16 6.21
N VAL A 94 1.61 6.39 6.55
CA VAL A 94 0.21 6.85 6.52
C VAL A 94 -0.04 7.98 7.52
N GLU A 95 0.46 7.85 8.77
CA GLU A 95 0.41 8.92 9.78
C GLU A 95 1.04 10.22 9.26
N ALA A 96 2.20 10.11 8.62
CA ALA A 96 2.89 11.26 8.03
C ALA A 96 2.06 11.88 6.89
N ALA A 97 1.50 11.06 6.00
CA ALA A 97 0.66 11.53 4.90
C ALA A 97 -0.59 12.27 5.40
N MET A 98 -1.26 11.74 6.42
CA MET A 98 -2.41 12.38 7.05
C MET A 98 -2.03 13.73 7.69
N LYS A 99 -0.94 13.75 8.46
CA LYS A 99 -0.43 14.99 9.07
C LYS A 99 -0.03 16.02 8.03
N MET A 100 0.63 15.60 6.93
CA MET A 100 0.95 16.51 5.82
C MET A 100 -0.31 17.09 5.19
N ALA A 101 -1.31 16.27 4.90
CA ALA A 101 -2.54 16.73 4.28
C ALA A 101 -3.28 17.73 5.18
N TYR A 102 -3.41 17.45 6.46
CA TYR A 102 -4.02 18.33 7.44
C TYR A 102 -3.26 19.66 7.55
N GLN A 103 -1.94 19.62 7.75
CA GLN A 103 -1.11 20.81 7.92
C GLN A 103 -1.06 21.65 6.63
N TYR A 104 -1.02 21.00 5.46
CA TYR A 104 -1.10 21.67 4.15
C TYR A 104 -2.34 22.57 4.08
N HIS A 105 -3.52 22.01 4.35
CA HIS A 105 -4.75 22.79 4.29
C HIS A 105 -4.78 23.92 5.31
N ASN A 106 -4.32 23.66 6.52
CA ASN A 106 -4.24 24.69 7.56
C ASN A 106 -3.35 25.87 7.14
N GLN A 107 -2.18 25.56 6.54
CA GLN A 107 -1.21 26.57 6.09
C GLN A 107 -1.60 27.28 4.79
N THR A 108 -2.50 26.69 4.01
CA THR A 108 -3.02 27.29 2.77
C THR A 108 -4.36 27.99 2.92
N GLY A 109 -4.81 28.23 4.17
CA GLY A 109 -6.00 29.02 4.47
C GLY A 109 -7.30 28.23 4.50
N HIS A 110 -7.24 26.92 4.67
CA HIS A 110 -8.39 26.01 4.74
C HIS A 110 -8.45 25.23 6.06
N PRO A 111 -8.48 25.91 7.24
CA PRO A 111 -8.46 25.23 8.54
C PRO A 111 -9.72 24.38 8.82
N GLU A 112 -10.79 24.57 8.03
CA GLU A 112 -12.01 23.78 8.10
C GLU A 112 -11.83 22.34 7.61
N ARG A 113 -10.76 22.03 6.85
CA ARG A 113 -10.48 20.72 6.29
C ARG A 113 -9.75 19.84 7.31
N GLN A 114 -10.51 19.16 8.15
CA GLN A 114 -10.00 18.41 9.29
C GLN A 114 -10.27 16.91 9.22
N LYS A 115 -11.15 16.47 8.32
CA LYS A 115 -11.54 15.07 8.17
C LYS A 115 -10.80 14.38 7.05
N PHE A 116 -10.80 13.06 7.11
CA PHE A 116 -10.31 12.20 6.04
C PHE A 116 -11.46 11.38 5.47
N MET A 117 -11.35 11.03 4.20
CA MET A 117 -12.25 10.10 3.53
C MET A 117 -11.54 8.80 3.20
N CYS A 118 -12.23 7.67 3.37
CA CYS A 118 -11.74 6.34 3.01
C CYS A 118 -12.88 5.42 2.59
N LEU A 119 -12.52 4.37 1.87
CA LEU A 119 -13.44 3.30 1.48
C LEU A 119 -13.74 2.39 2.68
N ASP A 120 -14.97 1.91 2.79
CA ASP A 120 -15.28 0.79 3.67
C ASP A 120 -14.43 -0.43 3.33
N SER A 121 -14.09 -1.22 4.33
CA SER A 121 -13.20 -2.38 4.21
C SER A 121 -11.76 -2.06 3.81
N SER A 122 -11.32 -0.80 3.93
CA SER A 122 -9.93 -0.42 3.73
C SER A 122 -9.06 -0.73 4.95
N TYR A 123 -7.77 -0.95 4.68
CA TYR A 123 -6.74 -1.18 5.70
C TYR A 123 -5.48 -0.38 5.38
N HIS A 124 -5.08 0.49 6.28
CA HIS A 124 -3.94 1.38 6.09
C HIS A 124 -2.89 1.27 7.21
N GLY A 125 -3.07 0.34 8.14
CA GLY A 125 -2.17 0.11 9.26
C GLY A 125 -2.88 0.11 10.61
N GLU A 126 -2.10 -0.04 11.69
CA GLU A 126 -2.62 -0.31 13.04
C GLU A 126 -2.21 0.74 14.09
N THR A 127 -1.54 1.82 13.71
CA THR A 127 -1.44 3.02 14.57
C THR A 127 -2.81 3.69 14.63
N ILE A 128 -3.08 4.48 15.68
CA ILE A 128 -4.41 5.07 15.88
C ILE A 128 -4.87 5.89 14.68
N GLY A 129 -4.00 6.72 14.09
CA GLY A 129 -4.37 7.49 12.89
C GLY A 129 -4.59 6.61 11.67
N ALA A 130 -3.68 5.68 11.38
CA ALA A 130 -3.85 4.75 10.25
C ALA A 130 -5.08 3.86 10.42
N LEU A 131 -5.35 3.39 11.65
CA LEU A 131 -6.55 2.62 11.97
C LEU A 131 -7.84 3.44 11.81
N SER A 132 -7.77 4.75 12.09
CA SER A 132 -8.92 5.67 11.95
C SER A 132 -9.35 5.93 10.51
N VAL A 133 -8.50 5.69 9.53
CA VAL A 133 -8.81 5.76 8.09
C VAL A 133 -9.03 4.37 7.48
N GLY A 134 -8.94 3.31 8.28
CA GLY A 134 -9.41 1.97 7.96
C GLY A 134 -10.85 1.74 8.44
N SER A 135 -11.49 0.68 7.98
CA SER A 135 -12.84 0.33 8.44
C SER A 135 -13.05 -1.18 8.56
N MET A 136 -12.04 -1.88 9.03
CA MET A 136 -12.13 -3.32 9.29
C MET A 136 -12.37 -3.55 10.78
N ASP A 137 -13.59 -3.95 11.15
CA ASP A 137 -14.00 -4.17 12.54
C ASP A 137 -13.12 -5.19 13.29
N ASP A 138 -12.59 -6.19 12.58
CA ASP A 138 -11.67 -7.17 13.17
C ASP A 138 -10.40 -6.53 13.76
N TYR A 139 -9.97 -5.38 13.24
CA TYR A 139 -8.81 -4.63 13.72
C TYR A 139 -9.21 -3.43 14.59
N ALA A 140 -10.30 -2.77 14.25
CA ALA A 140 -10.70 -1.48 14.82
C ALA A 140 -11.68 -1.61 16.01
N GLY A 141 -12.48 -2.67 16.06
CA GLY A 141 -13.68 -2.77 16.90
C GLY A 141 -13.48 -2.37 18.36
N ILE A 142 -12.54 -2.95 19.08
CA ILE A 142 -12.28 -2.61 20.49
C ILE A 142 -11.68 -1.21 20.67
N PHE A 143 -11.06 -0.66 19.62
CA PHE A 143 -10.36 0.63 19.64
C PHE A 143 -11.23 1.80 19.18
N HIS A 144 -12.47 1.57 18.76
CA HIS A 144 -13.37 2.64 18.30
C HIS A 144 -13.38 3.91 19.18
N PRO A 145 -13.34 3.82 20.52
CA PRO A 145 -13.30 5.03 21.34
C PRO A 145 -12.04 5.90 21.21
N LEU A 146 -10.98 5.37 20.61
CA LEU A 146 -9.70 6.06 20.39
C LEU A 146 -9.57 6.59 18.97
N LEU A 147 -10.46 6.23 18.05
CA LEU A 147 -10.35 6.56 16.65
C LEU A 147 -10.92 7.94 16.35
N MET A 148 -10.35 8.59 15.33
CA MET A 148 -10.88 9.84 14.79
C MET A 148 -12.19 9.59 14.04
N ASP A 149 -13.14 10.53 14.16
CA ASP A 149 -14.38 10.51 13.38
C ASP A 149 -14.12 10.96 11.94
N ASN A 150 -13.88 9.99 11.06
CA ASN A 150 -13.62 10.16 9.64
C ASN A 150 -14.83 9.76 8.79
N ILE A 151 -14.75 10.05 7.49
CA ILE A 151 -15.85 9.82 6.55
C ILE A 151 -15.59 8.54 5.79
N HIS A 152 -16.47 7.57 5.95
CA HIS A 152 -16.43 6.30 5.22
C HIS A 152 -17.51 6.30 4.14
N PHE A 153 -17.16 5.84 2.95
CA PHE A 153 -18.09 5.59 1.87
C PHE A 153 -17.97 4.14 1.37
N LYS A 154 -19.04 3.64 0.73
CA LYS A 154 -19.17 2.21 0.45
C LYS A 154 -17.95 1.64 -0.25
N GLY A 155 -17.43 0.56 0.33
CA GLY A 155 -16.33 -0.22 -0.23
C GLY A 155 -16.72 -0.98 -1.49
N LEU A 156 -15.71 -1.50 -2.17
CA LEU A 156 -15.82 -2.15 -3.46
C LEU A 156 -15.88 -3.67 -3.29
N ASP A 157 -16.95 -4.30 -3.75
CA ASP A 157 -17.05 -5.76 -3.85
C ASP A 157 -17.59 -6.14 -5.24
N CYS A 158 -16.67 -6.35 -6.19
CA CYS A 158 -17.05 -6.70 -7.54
C CYS A 158 -17.60 -8.12 -7.66
N TYR A 159 -17.23 -9.03 -6.76
CA TYR A 159 -17.78 -10.38 -6.74
C TYR A 159 -19.22 -10.39 -6.21
N ARG A 160 -19.50 -9.68 -5.11
CA ARG A 160 -20.84 -9.50 -4.54
C ARG A 160 -21.39 -8.12 -4.84
N CYS A 161 -21.35 -7.75 -6.13
CA CYS A 161 -21.74 -6.42 -6.58
C CYS A 161 -23.16 -6.06 -6.12
N PRO A 162 -23.37 -5.00 -5.34
CA PRO A 162 -24.70 -4.62 -4.86
C PRO A 162 -25.63 -4.13 -5.98
N TYR A 163 -25.08 -3.81 -7.16
CA TYR A 163 -25.82 -3.41 -8.35
C TYR A 163 -26.11 -4.58 -9.30
N GLY A 164 -25.77 -5.82 -8.93
CA GLY A 164 -25.96 -7.01 -9.74
C GLY A 164 -25.16 -7.03 -11.06
N LYS A 165 -24.07 -6.27 -11.13
CA LYS A 165 -23.19 -6.19 -12.31
C LYS A 165 -22.06 -7.19 -12.25
N THR A 166 -21.51 -7.51 -13.43
CA THR A 166 -20.20 -8.17 -13.57
C THR A 166 -19.14 -7.16 -13.98
N ARG A 167 -17.85 -7.55 -13.99
CA ARG A 167 -16.77 -6.66 -14.44
C ARG A 167 -16.95 -6.19 -15.89
N GLU A 168 -17.55 -7.04 -16.74
CA GLU A 168 -17.79 -6.78 -18.16
C GLU A 168 -18.98 -5.83 -18.40
N THR A 169 -19.98 -5.84 -17.51
CA THR A 169 -21.21 -5.05 -17.62
C THR A 169 -21.23 -3.81 -16.73
N CYS A 170 -20.18 -3.61 -15.93
CA CYS A 170 -20.08 -2.56 -14.93
C CYS A 170 -19.67 -1.21 -15.57
N ASN A 171 -20.40 -0.14 -15.25
CA ASN A 171 -20.01 1.24 -15.53
C ASN A 171 -19.57 1.99 -14.26
N ILE A 172 -19.18 1.23 -13.24
CA ILE A 172 -18.74 1.76 -11.94
C ILE A 172 -19.88 2.48 -11.20
N GLU A 173 -21.07 1.91 -11.21
CA GLU A 173 -22.27 2.45 -10.55
C GLU A 173 -22.03 2.65 -9.03
N CYS A 174 -21.17 1.82 -8.42
CA CYS A 174 -20.79 1.95 -7.02
C CYS A 174 -20.02 3.25 -6.70
N PHE A 175 -19.60 4.01 -7.71
CA PHE A 175 -18.94 5.30 -7.50
C PHE A 175 -19.89 6.39 -6.97
N GLU A 176 -21.20 6.21 -7.13
CA GLU A 176 -22.22 7.12 -6.58
C GLU A 176 -22.00 7.41 -5.08
N SER A 177 -21.65 6.41 -4.30
CA SER A 177 -21.35 6.58 -2.86
C SER A 177 -20.19 7.55 -2.60
N ALA A 178 -19.16 7.54 -3.46
CA ALA A 178 -18.08 8.52 -3.37
C ALA A 178 -18.56 9.92 -3.75
N GLU A 179 -19.35 10.05 -4.81
CA GLU A 179 -19.92 11.33 -5.25
C GLU A 179 -20.76 11.97 -4.13
N GLU A 180 -21.66 11.20 -3.51
CA GLU A 180 -22.48 11.65 -2.38
C GLU A 180 -21.62 12.09 -1.17
N ALA A 181 -20.57 11.30 -0.82
CA ALA A 181 -19.68 11.64 0.28
C ALA A 181 -18.93 12.95 0.02
N PHE A 182 -18.41 13.15 -1.19
CA PHE A 182 -17.70 14.37 -1.57
C PHE A 182 -18.63 15.59 -1.68
N GLU A 183 -19.85 15.42 -2.17
CA GLU A 183 -20.84 16.49 -2.20
C GLU A 183 -21.16 16.98 -0.80
N LYS A 184 -21.34 16.07 0.15
CA LYS A 184 -21.73 16.38 1.51
C LYS A 184 -20.58 16.90 2.36
N PHE A 185 -19.39 16.31 2.24
CA PHE A 185 -18.28 16.49 3.17
C PHE A 185 -16.98 17.01 2.53
N GLY A 186 -16.93 17.19 1.21
CA GLY A 186 -15.70 17.56 0.51
C GLY A 186 -15.07 18.88 0.95
N LYS A 187 -15.85 19.80 1.51
CA LYS A 187 -15.35 21.09 2.02
C LYS A 187 -14.63 20.98 3.36
N GLU A 188 -14.94 19.97 4.17
CA GLU A 188 -14.30 19.72 5.46
C GLU A 188 -13.23 18.61 5.41
N THR A 189 -13.01 18.03 4.23
CA THR A 189 -12.09 16.91 4.01
C THR A 189 -10.71 17.40 3.58
N ALA A 190 -9.67 16.97 4.31
CA ALA A 190 -8.28 17.25 3.98
C ALA A 190 -7.76 16.30 2.88
N ALA A 191 -8.00 15.02 3.02
CA ALA A 191 -7.57 14.03 2.04
C ALA A 191 -8.51 12.82 1.97
N CYS A 192 -8.49 12.16 0.80
CA CYS A 192 -9.03 10.83 0.59
C CYS A 192 -7.88 9.85 0.47
N ILE A 193 -7.90 8.76 1.25
CA ILE A 193 -6.89 7.70 1.18
C ILE A 193 -7.47 6.45 0.52
N VAL A 194 -6.68 5.77 -0.29
CA VAL A 194 -7.11 4.59 -1.04
C VAL A 194 -5.97 3.57 -1.23
N GLU A 195 -6.31 2.29 -1.13
CA GLU A 195 -5.47 1.20 -1.63
C GLU A 195 -5.72 1.07 -3.15
N PRO A 196 -4.71 1.22 -4.03
CA PRO A 196 -4.94 1.28 -5.48
C PRO A 196 -5.26 -0.10 -6.06
N VAL A 197 -6.30 -0.20 -6.88
CA VAL A 197 -6.84 -1.35 -7.64
C VAL A 197 -7.25 -2.58 -6.84
N LEU A 198 -6.83 -2.69 -5.57
CA LEU A 198 -7.29 -3.79 -4.72
C LEU A 198 -7.25 -3.41 -3.24
N GLN A 199 -8.25 -3.85 -2.49
CA GLN A 199 -8.25 -3.81 -1.03
C GLN A 199 -7.72 -5.15 -0.51
N GLY A 200 -6.47 -5.12 -0.01
CA GLY A 200 -5.74 -6.34 0.34
C GLY A 200 -6.34 -7.10 1.51
N ALA A 201 -6.42 -6.45 2.68
CA ALA A 201 -6.92 -7.05 3.91
C ALA A 201 -8.40 -7.45 3.84
N ALA A 202 -9.20 -6.79 3.00
CA ALA A 202 -10.60 -7.16 2.74
C ALA A 202 -10.78 -8.45 1.92
N GLY A 203 -9.74 -9.24 1.74
CA GLY A 203 -9.75 -10.48 0.98
C GLY A 203 -9.38 -10.30 -0.49
N MET A 204 -8.42 -9.41 -0.78
CA MET A 204 -7.95 -9.11 -2.13
C MET A 204 -9.10 -8.71 -3.07
N ARG A 205 -9.95 -7.78 -2.64
CA ARG A 205 -11.05 -7.24 -3.45
C ARG A 205 -10.48 -6.36 -4.56
N MET A 206 -10.46 -6.87 -5.77
CA MET A 206 -9.96 -6.16 -6.95
C MET A 206 -11.08 -5.37 -7.62
N TYR A 207 -10.77 -4.15 -8.04
CA TYR A 207 -11.73 -3.23 -8.66
C TYR A 207 -11.16 -2.55 -9.92
N PRO A 208 -12.02 -2.05 -10.83
CA PRO A 208 -11.58 -1.45 -12.09
C PRO A 208 -10.74 -0.19 -11.87
N PRO A 209 -9.59 -0.04 -12.55
CA PRO A 209 -8.74 1.15 -12.45
C PRO A 209 -9.47 2.47 -12.75
N ALA A 210 -10.51 2.44 -13.58
CA ALA A 210 -11.34 3.62 -13.87
C ALA A 210 -12.04 4.22 -12.63
N TYR A 211 -12.20 3.45 -11.54
CA TYR A 211 -12.62 3.99 -10.25
C TYR A 211 -11.64 5.03 -9.72
N LEU A 212 -10.34 4.74 -9.77
CA LEU A 212 -9.28 5.66 -9.34
C LEU A 212 -9.20 6.90 -10.23
N THR A 213 -9.43 6.74 -11.54
CA THR A 213 -9.49 7.89 -12.47
C THR A 213 -10.63 8.84 -12.10
N LYS A 214 -11.80 8.30 -11.79
CA LYS A 214 -12.94 9.10 -11.32
C LYS A 214 -12.66 9.72 -9.94
N LEU A 215 -12.04 8.95 -9.02
CA LEU A 215 -11.72 9.44 -7.67
C LEU A 215 -10.71 10.59 -7.72
N ARG A 216 -9.67 10.51 -8.58
CA ARG A 216 -8.73 11.63 -8.80
C ARG A 216 -9.45 12.89 -9.28
N ALA A 217 -10.33 12.75 -10.28
CA ALA A 217 -11.12 13.88 -10.77
C ALA A 217 -12.03 14.48 -9.70
N LEU A 218 -12.60 13.65 -8.84
CA LEU A 218 -13.44 14.10 -7.73
C LEU A 218 -12.62 14.82 -6.66
N CYS A 219 -11.45 14.30 -6.30
CA CYS A 219 -10.52 14.98 -5.41
C CYS A 219 -10.11 16.36 -5.95
N ASP A 220 -9.79 16.45 -7.24
CA ASP A 220 -9.44 17.72 -7.89
C ASP A 220 -10.60 18.73 -7.84
N LYS A 221 -11.82 18.27 -8.16
CA LYS A 221 -13.04 19.12 -8.13
C LYS A 221 -13.28 19.75 -6.76
N TYR A 222 -13.05 19.02 -5.69
CA TYR A 222 -13.32 19.47 -4.33
C TYR A 222 -12.09 20.03 -3.60
N GLY A 223 -10.91 19.99 -4.22
CA GLY A 223 -9.65 20.41 -3.59
C GLY A 223 -9.22 19.51 -2.43
N VAL A 224 -9.60 18.24 -2.46
CA VAL A 224 -9.21 17.21 -1.50
C VAL A 224 -7.91 16.55 -1.99
N LEU A 225 -6.93 16.34 -1.12
CA LEU A 225 -5.71 15.63 -1.52
C LEU A 225 -5.98 14.14 -1.67
N LEU A 226 -5.38 13.51 -2.68
CA LEU A 226 -5.42 12.05 -2.85
C LEU A 226 -4.16 11.43 -2.24
N ILE A 227 -4.34 10.57 -1.23
CA ILE A 227 -3.29 9.74 -0.65
C ILE A 227 -3.42 8.34 -1.25
N ASP A 228 -2.35 7.87 -1.88
CA ASP A 228 -2.22 6.56 -2.50
C ASP A 228 -1.40 5.64 -1.60
N ASP A 229 -2.02 4.57 -1.14
CA ASP A 229 -1.38 3.59 -0.26
C ASP A 229 -0.84 2.40 -1.07
N GLU A 230 0.39 2.51 -1.50
CA GLU A 230 1.13 1.49 -2.23
C GLU A 230 1.91 0.51 -1.33
N ILE A 231 1.64 0.51 -0.02
CA ILE A 231 2.39 -0.30 0.95
C ILE A 231 2.29 -1.79 0.62
N ALA A 232 1.11 -2.27 0.22
CA ALA A 232 0.89 -3.67 -0.15
C ALA A 232 0.97 -3.91 -1.66
N ALA A 233 0.53 -2.97 -2.48
CA ALA A 233 0.35 -3.13 -3.92
C ALA A 233 1.60 -2.74 -4.74
N GLY A 234 2.47 -1.91 -4.20
CA GLY A 234 3.66 -1.40 -4.86
C GLY A 234 4.76 -2.45 -5.11
N PHE A 235 5.81 -1.99 -5.75
CA PHE A 235 7.00 -2.77 -6.12
C PHE A 235 6.69 -4.00 -6.97
N GLY A 236 5.80 -3.85 -7.94
CA GLY A 236 5.58 -4.84 -8.99
C GLY A 236 4.51 -5.88 -8.70
N ARG A 237 3.89 -5.91 -7.52
CA ARG A 237 2.89 -6.91 -7.14
C ARG A 237 1.75 -7.06 -8.14
N THR A 238 1.30 -5.93 -8.70
CA THR A 238 0.17 -5.87 -9.65
C THR A 238 0.59 -5.90 -11.11
N GLY A 239 1.89 -6.09 -11.41
CA GLY A 239 2.43 -6.05 -12.77
C GLY A 239 2.84 -4.64 -13.25
N LYS A 240 2.60 -3.61 -12.44
CA LYS A 240 3.16 -2.25 -12.57
C LYS A 240 4.04 -1.99 -11.36
N LEU A 241 5.00 -1.05 -11.47
CA LEU A 241 5.87 -0.73 -10.33
C LEU A 241 5.03 -0.18 -9.17
N PHE A 242 4.12 0.73 -9.47
CA PHE A 242 3.09 1.24 -8.56
C PHE A 242 1.70 0.94 -9.12
N ALA A 243 0.79 0.48 -8.27
CA ALA A 243 -0.51 0.01 -8.73
C ALA A 243 -1.42 1.14 -9.25
N ILE A 244 -1.24 2.38 -8.77
CA ILE A 244 -1.94 3.57 -9.28
C ILE A 244 -1.69 3.81 -10.79
N GLU A 245 -0.59 3.31 -11.34
CA GLU A 245 -0.26 3.40 -12.77
C GLU A 245 -1.29 2.70 -13.66
N HIS A 246 -2.03 1.71 -13.15
CA HIS A 246 -3.13 1.07 -13.89
C HIS A 246 -4.23 2.07 -14.23
N ALA A 247 -4.42 3.10 -13.43
CA ALA A 247 -5.42 4.13 -13.67
C ALA A 247 -4.89 5.32 -14.49
N GLY A 248 -3.59 5.41 -14.71
CA GLY A 248 -2.96 6.50 -15.44
C GLY A 248 -3.08 7.87 -14.74
N VAL A 249 -3.20 7.88 -13.42
CA VAL A 249 -3.32 9.10 -12.61
C VAL A 249 -2.16 9.20 -11.61
N SER A 250 -1.92 10.41 -11.09
CA SER A 250 -0.93 10.66 -10.04
C SER A 250 -1.64 11.13 -8.77
N PRO A 251 -1.25 10.63 -7.59
CA PRO A 251 -1.75 11.12 -6.32
C PRO A 251 -1.04 12.42 -5.91
N ASP A 252 -1.54 13.10 -4.87
CA ASP A 252 -0.83 14.21 -4.24
C ASP A 252 0.23 13.70 -3.25
N ILE A 253 -0.04 12.56 -2.60
CA ILE A 253 0.85 11.90 -1.64
C ILE A 253 0.79 10.39 -1.89
N LEU A 254 1.95 9.73 -1.89
CA LEU A 254 2.08 8.28 -2.05
C LEU A 254 2.85 7.70 -0.86
N CYS A 255 2.31 6.62 -0.27
CA CYS A 255 2.93 5.87 0.82
C CYS A 255 3.43 4.52 0.32
N THR A 256 4.67 4.16 0.64
CA THR A 256 5.22 2.85 0.27
C THR A 256 6.09 2.25 1.38
N SER A 257 6.14 0.90 1.43
CA SER A 257 6.89 0.12 2.41
C SER A 257 7.11 -1.31 1.88
N LYS A 258 7.10 -2.33 2.73
CA LYS A 258 7.13 -3.78 2.40
C LYS A 258 8.10 -4.15 1.28
N GLY A 259 7.62 -4.17 0.02
CA GLY A 259 8.43 -4.48 -1.17
C GLY A 259 9.65 -3.57 -1.35
N LEU A 260 9.60 -2.34 -0.84
CA LEU A 260 10.68 -1.37 -0.87
C LEU A 260 12.02 -1.95 -0.40
N THR A 261 12.00 -2.75 0.67
CA THR A 261 13.20 -3.40 1.23
C THR A 261 13.18 -4.91 1.06
N ALA A 262 12.27 -5.45 0.25
CA ALA A 262 12.08 -6.89 0.03
C ALA A 262 12.00 -7.71 1.35
N GLY A 263 11.46 -7.12 2.42
CA GLY A 263 11.29 -7.77 3.71
C GLY A 263 12.54 -7.81 4.61
N TYR A 264 13.64 -7.18 4.23
CA TYR A 264 14.89 -7.20 4.99
C TYR A 264 14.94 -6.22 6.16
N MET A 265 14.42 -5.02 5.95
CA MET A 265 14.46 -3.97 6.98
C MET A 265 13.12 -3.24 7.07
N PRO A 266 12.67 -2.89 8.28
CA PRO A 266 11.55 -1.99 8.45
C PRO A 266 11.93 -0.60 7.90
N MET A 267 11.20 -0.14 6.89
CA MET A 267 11.34 1.18 6.29
C MET A 267 10.10 1.51 5.48
N SER A 268 9.73 2.76 5.45
CA SER A 268 8.71 3.29 4.56
C SER A 268 9.07 4.70 4.08
N ILE A 269 8.41 5.12 3.02
CA ILE A 269 8.60 6.43 2.43
C ILE A 269 7.23 7.02 2.15
N THR A 270 7.06 8.30 2.48
CA THR A 270 5.96 9.12 2.00
C THR A 270 6.53 10.10 1.00
N VAL A 271 5.97 10.11 -0.22
CA VAL A 271 6.40 10.99 -1.29
C VAL A 271 5.28 11.95 -1.65
N THR A 272 5.61 13.21 -1.83
CA THR A 272 4.60 14.22 -2.17
C THR A 272 5.05 15.12 -3.32
N THR A 273 4.09 15.93 -3.81
CA THR A 273 4.30 16.89 -4.89
C THR A 273 4.94 18.20 -4.39
N ASP A 274 5.50 18.97 -5.33
CA ASP A 274 5.98 20.33 -5.04
C ASP A 274 4.85 21.21 -4.48
N LYS A 275 3.61 21.07 -5.00
CA LYS A 275 2.43 21.77 -4.49
C LYS A 275 2.23 21.60 -2.98
N VAL A 276 2.35 20.37 -2.48
CA VAL A 276 2.23 20.10 -1.05
C VAL A 276 3.46 20.60 -0.30
N TYR A 277 4.65 20.35 -0.82
CA TYR A 277 5.91 20.76 -0.20
C TYR A 277 6.03 22.27 -0.02
N ASP A 278 5.64 23.06 -1.00
CA ASP A 278 5.76 24.53 -0.98
C ASP A 278 4.96 25.18 0.15
N ALA A 279 3.90 24.51 0.64
CA ALA A 279 3.15 24.97 1.79
C ALA A 279 3.97 24.92 3.11
N PHE A 280 5.01 24.10 3.15
CA PHE A 280 5.88 23.92 4.33
C PHE A 280 7.20 24.71 4.22
N TYR A 281 7.51 25.20 3.03
CA TYR A 281 8.77 25.87 2.75
C TYR A 281 8.63 27.39 2.99
N ASP A 282 9.18 27.84 4.12
CA ASP A 282 9.14 29.26 4.51
C ASP A 282 10.31 29.55 5.48
N ASP A 283 10.48 30.80 5.89
CA ASP A 283 11.44 31.18 6.89
C ASP A 283 11.20 30.44 8.21
N TYR A 284 12.27 30.07 8.90
CA TYR A 284 12.21 29.29 10.15
C TYR A 284 11.25 29.87 11.20
N GLY A 285 11.23 31.21 11.32
CA GLY A 285 10.36 31.92 12.29
C GLY A 285 8.85 31.81 12.03
N THR A 286 8.44 31.31 10.86
CA THR A 286 7.01 31.11 10.52
C THR A 286 6.42 29.85 11.08
N HIS A 287 7.25 28.91 11.57
CA HIS A 287 6.87 27.61 12.12
C HIS A 287 6.04 26.73 11.17
N LYS A 288 6.21 26.89 9.85
CA LYS A 288 5.50 26.09 8.84
C LYS A 288 6.15 24.74 8.56
N ALA A 289 7.36 24.49 9.03
CA ALA A 289 8.06 23.24 8.77
C ALA A 289 7.27 22.01 9.21
N PHE A 290 7.35 20.94 8.45
CA PHE A 290 6.78 19.63 8.82
C PHE A 290 7.65 18.98 9.89
N VAL A 291 7.25 19.13 11.15
CA VAL A 291 7.96 18.55 12.30
C VAL A 291 7.44 17.15 12.57
N HIS A 292 7.95 16.18 11.82
CA HIS A 292 7.65 14.77 11.99
C HIS A 292 8.90 13.95 11.63
N SER A 293 9.56 13.42 12.63
CA SER A 293 10.77 12.62 12.45
C SER A 293 10.84 11.54 13.52
N HIS A 294 11.19 10.34 13.09
CA HIS A 294 11.51 9.23 13.98
C HIS A 294 13.03 9.05 14.02
N THR A 295 13.55 8.52 15.12
CA THR A 295 14.99 8.36 15.32
C THR A 295 15.69 7.61 14.19
N TYR A 296 15.05 6.56 13.65
CA TYR A 296 15.63 5.72 12.60
C TYR A 296 15.17 6.08 11.18
N ALA A 297 14.46 7.19 11.00
CA ALA A 297 14.02 7.64 9.69
C ALA A 297 15.20 7.80 8.73
N GLY A 298 15.04 7.31 7.50
CA GLY A 298 16.10 7.34 6.49
C GLY A 298 17.31 6.46 6.82
N ASN A 299 17.12 5.37 7.57
CA ASN A 299 18.22 4.47 7.96
C ASN A 299 19.09 4.07 6.77
N PRO A 300 20.42 4.25 6.84
CA PRO A 300 21.33 3.96 5.71
C PRO A 300 21.28 2.51 5.23
N MET A 301 21.09 1.54 6.15
CA MET A 301 20.97 0.12 5.78
C MET A 301 19.70 -0.15 4.99
N GLY A 302 18.57 0.41 5.43
CA GLY A 302 17.30 0.32 4.70
C GLY A 302 17.38 0.93 3.31
N CYS A 303 17.99 2.12 3.18
CA CYS A 303 18.18 2.80 1.89
C CYS A 303 19.10 2.00 0.95
N ALA A 304 20.20 1.41 1.48
CA ALA A 304 21.11 0.60 0.67
C ALA A 304 20.45 -0.69 0.18
N ILE A 305 19.62 -1.33 1.00
CA ILE A 305 18.82 -2.49 0.61
C ILE A 305 17.81 -2.09 -0.50
N ALA A 306 17.09 -0.99 -0.32
CA ALA A 306 16.10 -0.55 -1.30
C ALA A 306 16.74 -0.25 -2.66
N LEU A 307 17.93 0.34 -2.68
CA LEU A 307 18.71 0.53 -3.92
C LEU A 307 19.06 -0.79 -4.59
N GLU A 308 19.51 -1.80 -3.82
CA GLU A 308 19.84 -3.11 -4.39
C GLU A 308 18.57 -3.81 -4.91
N VAL A 309 17.41 -3.66 -4.22
CA VAL A 309 16.11 -4.16 -4.69
C VAL A 309 15.75 -3.56 -6.04
N LEU A 310 15.81 -2.23 -6.19
CA LEU A 310 15.52 -1.54 -7.46
C LEU A 310 16.46 -2.00 -8.58
N LYS A 311 17.74 -2.14 -8.28
CA LYS A 311 18.76 -2.62 -9.23
C LYS A 311 18.45 -4.05 -9.72
N ILE A 312 18.12 -4.97 -8.81
CA ILE A 312 17.76 -6.35 -9.15
C ILE A 312 16.47 -6.36 -9.97
N MET A 313 15.46 -5.62 -9.57
CA MET A 313 14.19 -5.54 -10.29
C MET A 313 14.38 -5.10 -11.74
N LYS A 314 15.20 -4.07 -11.95
CA LYS A 314 15.51 -3.54 -13.29
C LYS A 314 16.35 -4.53 -14.12
N ARG A 315 17.46 -5.05 -13.56
CA ARG A 315 18.38 -5.97 -14.23
C ARG A 315 17.70 -7.26 -14.68
N ASP A 316 16.89 -7.82 -13.80
CA ASP A 316 16.28 -9.14 -14.00
C ASP A 316 14.88 -9.07 -14.62
N HIS A 317 14.45 -7.88 -15.06
CA HIS A 317 13.15 -7.65 -15.70
C HIS A 317 11.98 -8.23 -14.87
N ILE A 318 11.98 -7.95 -13.57
CA ILE A 318 11.01 -8.57 -12.63
C ILE A 318 9.57 -8.24 -13.00
N LEU A 319 9.26 -7.02 -13.48
CA LEU A 319 7.90 -6.66 -13.87
C LEU A 319 7.38 -7.49 -15.06
N ASP A 320 8.24 -7.78 -16.03
CA ASP A 320 7.89 -8.63 -17.17
C ASP A 320 7.56 -10.04 -16.69
N LYS A 321 8.42 -10.61 -15.84
CA LYS A 321 8.19 -11.92 -15.21
C LYS A 321 6.92 -11.96 -14.37
N VAL A 322 6.62 -10.91 -13.61
CA VAL A 322 5.38 -10.84 -12.81
C VAL A 322 4.15 -10.93 -13.71
N ASN A 323 4.17 -10.28 -14.86
CA ASN A 323 3.05 -10.32 -15.80
C ASN A 323 2.92 -11.69 -16.49
N GLU A 324 4.03 -12.31 -16.88
CA GLU A 324 4.04 -13.64 -17.51
C GLU A 324 3.66 -14.73 -16.52
N ASP A 325 4.33 -14.79 -15.37
CA ASP A 325 4.10 -15.78 -14.34
C ASP A 325 2.72 -15.64 -13.69
N GLY A 326 2.23 -14.40 -13.52
CA GLY A 326 0.90 -14.11 -12.99
C GLY A 326 -0.21 -14.65 -13.88
N LYS A 327 -0.09 -14.45 -15.19
CA LYS A 327 -1.01 -15.01 -16.17
C LYS A 327 -0.98 -16.54 -16.17
N TYR A 328 0.22 -17.14 -16.21
CA TYR A 328 0.40 -18.58 -16.14
C TYR A 328 -0.22 -19.16 -14.86
N LEU A 329 0.09 -18.59 -13.70
CA LEU A 329 -0.47 -19.03 -12.43
C LEU A 329 -1.99 -18.97 -12.40
N HIS A 330 -2.58 -17.88 -12.92
CA HIS A 330 -4.03 -17.74 -13.01
C HIS A 330 -4.67 -18.81 -13.90
N GLU A 331 -4.09 -19.07 -15.07
CA GLU A 331 -4.58 -20.10 -15.99
C GLU A 331 -4.53 -21.50 -15.35
N GLU A 332 -3.44 -21.84 -14.63
CA GLU A 332 -3.33 -23.12 -13.94
C GLU A 332 -4.29 -23.24 -12.75
N LEU A 333 -4.51 -22.16 -12.00
CA LEU A 333 -5.53 -22.13 -10.94
C LEU A 333 -6.95 -22.29 -11.49
N MET A 334 -7.27 -21.65 -12.62
CA MET A 334 -8.55 -21.82 -13.30
C MET A 334 -8.76 -23.27 -13.78
N LYS A 335 -7.74 -23.92 -14.35
CA LYS A 335 -7.81 -25.32 -14.76
C LYS A 335 -8.01 -26.25 -13.56
N ALA A 336 -7.27 -26.02 -12.49
CA ALA A 336 -7.27 -26.91 -11.32
C ALA A 336 -8.52 -26.71 -10.43
N LEU A 337 -8.99 -25.49 -10.25
CA LEU A 337 -9.96 -25.13 -9.23
C LEU A 337 -11.22 -24.42 -9.76
N GLY A 338 -11.19 -23.90 -10.99
CA GLY A 338 -12.27 -23.07 -11.51
C GLY A 338 -13.65 -23.74 -11.59
N HIS A 339 -13.69 -25.07 -11.60
CA HIS A 339 -14.93 -25.87 -11.59
C HIS A 339 -15.25 -26.50 -10.23
N HIS A 340 -14.46 -26.17 -9.18
CA HIS A 340 -14.72 -26.74 -7.86
C HIS A 340 -15.98 -26.11 -7.23
N LYS A 341 -16.84 -26.94 -6.68
CA LYS A 341 -18.16 -26.57 -6.15
C LYS A 341 -18.16 -25.48 -5.07
N ASN A 342 -17.03 -25.25 -4.43
CA ASN A 342 -16.88 -24.23 -3.38
C ASN A 342 -16.00 -23.05 -3.79
N VAL A 343 -15.69 -22.92 -5.09
CA VAL A 343 -14.96 -21.78 -5.64
C VAL A 343 -15.94 -20.87 -6.35
N GLY A 344 -16.09 -19.66 -5.84
CA GLY A 344 -17.00 -18.66 -6.39
C GLY A 344 -16.35 -17.79 -7.47
N GLU A 345 -15.09 -17.45 -7.27
CA GLU A 345 -14.28 -16.65 -8.20
C GLU A 345 -12.79 -16.95 -8.01
N ILE A 346 -12.02 -16.93 -9.08
CA ILE A 346 -10.57 -16.82 -9.05
C ILE A 346 -10.22 -15.52 -9.77
N ARG A 347 -9.70 -14.54 -9.02
CA ARG A 347 -9.32 -13.23 -9.54
C ARG A 347 -7.82 -13.00 -9.43
N HIS A 348 -7.26 -12.23 -10.35
CA HIS A 348 -5.84 -11.91 -10.32
C HIS A 348 -5.54 -10.52 -10.85
N ILE A 349 -4.41 -9.99 -10.39
CA ILE A 349 -3.73 -8.83 -10.95
C ILE A 349 -2.23 -9.00 -10.71
N GLY A 350 -1.42 -9.00 -11.77
CA GLY A 350 0.00 -9.36 -11.67
C GLY A 350 0.18 -10.76 -11.05
N LEU A 351 1.02 -10.90 -10.04
CA LEU A 351 1.19 -12.16 -9.30
C LEU A 351 0.19 -12.36 -8.15
N ILE A 352 -0.64 -11.37 -7.84
CA ILE A 352 -1.66 -11.53 -6.82
C ILE A 352 -2.80 -12.35 -7.39
N ASN A 353 -3.04 -13.53 -6.80
CA ASN A 353 -4.17 -14.39 -7.10
C ASN A 353 -4.99 -14.59 -5.84
N ALA A 354 -6.31 -14.54 -5.96
CA ALA A 354 -7.24 -14.78 -4.85
C ALA A 354 -8.34 -15.74 -5.27
N ILE A 355 -8.58 -16.73 -4.42
CA ILE A 355 -9.64 -17.73 -4.61
C ILE A 355 -10.74 -17.43 -3.61
N GLU A 356 -11.89 -17.03 -4.09
CA GLU A 356 -13.08 -16.77 -3.27
C GLU A 356 -13.75 -18.10 -2.92
N LEU A 357 -13.69 -18.48 -1.65
CA LEU A 357 -14.31 -19.70 -1.16
C LEU A 357 -15.74 -19.40 -0.69
N VAL A 358 -16.70 -20.22 -1.14
CA VAL A 358 -18.12 -20.05 -0.85
C VAL A 358 -18.79 -21.39 -0.52
N GLU A 359 -19.85 -21.35 0.30
CA GLU A 359 -20.70 -22.52 0.51
C GLU A 359 -21.45 -22.88 -0.77
N ASP A 360 -21.95 -21.86 -1.46
CA ASP A 360 -22.72 -21.99 -2.70
C ASP A 360 -22.37 -20.88 -3.68
N PRO A 361 -21.76 -21.20 -4.82
CA PRO A 361 -21.42 -20.23 -5.87
C PRO A 361 -22.63 -19.51 -6.48
N ALA A 362 -23.79 -20.16 -6.53
CA ALA A 362 -24.99 -19.57 -7.16
C ALA A 362 -25.53 -18.40 -6.32
N THR A 363 -25.53 -18.53 -5.00
CA THR A 363 -25.95 -17.48 -4.08
C THR A 363 -24.81 -16.61 -3.59
N LYS A 364 -23.56 -16.97 -3.92
CA LYS A 364 -22.32 -16.34 -3.44
C LYS A 364 -22.18 -16.32 -1.91
N LYS A 365 -22.86 -17.28 -1.24
CA LYS A 365 -22.87 -17.38 0.21
C LYS A 365 -21.49 -17.77 0.72
N ALA A 366 -20.90 -16.91 1.55
CA ALA A 366 -19.63 -17.18 2.20
C ALA A 366 -19.77 -18.30 3.24
N PHE A 367 -18.68 -19.04 3.50
CA PHE A 367 -18.62 -19.90 4.67
C PHE A 367 -18.73 -19.05 5.94
N PRO A 368 -19.33 -19.57 7.02
CA PRO A 368 -19.19 -18.95 8.32
C PRO A 368 -17.72 -18.99 8.71
N VAL A 369 -17.08 -17.85 8.68
CA VAL A 369 -15.65 -17.74 9.00
C VAL A 369 -15.52 -17.55 10.50
N SER A 370 -14.94 -18.53 11.18
CA SER A 370 -14.23 -18.26 12.41
C SER A 370 -12.78 -17.96 12.02
N TYR A 371 -12.28 -16.80 12.35
CA TYR A 371 -10.85 -16.51 12.25
C TYR A 371 -10.12 -17.52 13.17
N THR A 372 -9.47 -18.46 12.53
CA THR A 372 -8.60 -19.42 13.24
C THR A 372 -7.16 -19.12 12.97
#